data_b249f6732c01c4b9b8bf1484adb31eb9
#
_entry.id   b249f6732c01c4b9b8bf1484adb31eb9
#
_cell.length_a   1.000
_cell.length_b   1.000
_cell.length_c   1.000
_cell.angle_alpha   90.00
_cell.angle_beta   90.00
_cell.angle_gamma   90.00
#
_symmetry.space_group_name_H-M   'P 1'
#
loop_
_entity.id
_entity.type
_entity.pdbx_description
1 polymer ?
#
loop_
_entity_poly.entity_id
_entity_poly.type
_entity_poly.pdbx_seq_one_letter_code
_entity_poly.pdbx_strand_id
1 'polypeptide(L)'
;MYADAYGAEVGDRKVTAFADRLARAVRRPGFEVAFASVGDAGLVGFVFGYPLPAGDTHWWAGLRPEPAAGFAVETGSRTFVLAEIEVRRAFQGSGVGRQLHDLLLTGRPEERATLAVNPTADRSHAIYRSWGWELAGQVPGSSGDYFDAYDLFVISLGSLAGRR
;
A
#
# COMPACT_ATOMS: atom_id res chain seq x y z
N MET A 1 -4.16 -7.27 -15.78
CA MET A 1 -3.24 -6.25 -15.30
C MET A 1 -2.44 -6.69 -14.07
N TYR A 2 -3.06 -7.06 -12.94
CA TYR A 2 -2.33 -7.56 -11.76
C TYR A 2 -1.44 -8.77 -12.09
N ALA A 3 -1.97 -9.76 -12.80
CA ALA A 3 -1.20 -10.91 -13.28
C ALA A 3 0.03 -10.50 -14.12
N ASP A 4 -0.13 -9.53 -15.03
CA ASP A 4 0.95 -9.01 -15.84
C ASP A 4 2.04 -8.31 -15.02
N ALA A 5 1.67 -7.51 -14.01
CA ALA A 5 2.62 -6.81 -13.15
C ALA A 5 3.56 -7.78 -12.40
N TYR A 6 3.04 -8.94 -12.00
CA TYR A 6 3.80 -10.00 -11.32
C TYR A 6 4.31 -11.10 -12.24
N GLY A 7 3.92 -11.11 -13.53
CA GLY A 7 4.21 -12.22 -14.44
C GLY A 7 3.54 -13.52 -14.00
N ALA A 8 2.36 -13.42 -13.39
CA ALA A 8 1.54 -14.54 -12.95
C ALA A 8 0.49 -14.88 -14.01
N GLU A 9 0.00 -16.13 -14.01
CA GLU A 9 -1.09 -16.55 -14.88
C GLU A 9 -2.45 -16.27 -14.22
N VAL A 10 -3.50 -16.18 -15.07
CA VAL A 10 -4.89 -16.10 -14.59
C VAL A 10 -5.21 -17.42 -13.89
N GLY A 11 -5.54 -17.36 -12.59
CA GLY A 11 -5.75 -18.54 -11.74
C GLY A 11 -4.62 -18.81 -10.74
N ASP A 12 -3.49 -18.12 -10.85
CA ASP A 12 -2.46 -18.14 -9.82
C ASP A 12 -3.04 -17.73 -8.46
N ARG A 13 -2.58 -18.40 -7.39
CA ARG A 13 -2.99 -18.09 -6.01
C ARG A 13 -2.81 -16.62 -5.65
N LYS A 14 -1.79 -15.94 -6.19
CA LYS A 14 -1.57 -14.50 -6.00
C LYS A 14 -2.71 -13.67 -6.59
N VAL A 15 -3.17 -14.02 -7.79
CA VAL A 15 -4.26 -13.31 -8.48
C VAL A 15 -5.57 -13.49 -7.74
N THR A 16 -5.86 -14.72 -7.28
CA THR A 16 -7.06 -15.02 -6.49
C THR A 16 -7.04 -14.27 -5.16
N ALA A 17 -5.93 -14.33 -4.43
CA ALA A 17 -5.74 -13.59 -3.18
C ALA A 17 -5.87 -12.07 -3.35
N PHE A 18 -5.38 -11.53 -4.47
CA PHE A 18 -5.59 -10.12 -4.83
C PHE A 18 -7.06 -9.79 -5.03
N ALA A 19 -7.80 -10.62 -5.79
CA ALA A 19 -9.23 -10.39 -6.02
C ALA A 19 -10.02 -10.36 -4.72
N ASP A 20 -9.72 -11.27 -3.78
CA ASP A 20 -10.34 -11.32 -2.46
C ASP A 20 -9.99 -10.09 -1.62
N ARG A 21 -8.73 -9.63 -1.66
CA ARG A 21 -8.32 -8.38 -0.97
C ARG A 21 -9.05 -7.17 -1.55
N LEU A 22 -9.10 -7.04 -2.87
CA LEU A 22 -9.81 -5.96 -3.53
C LEU A 22 -11.30 -5.97 -3.19
N ALA A 23 -11.96 -7.14 -3.23
CA ALA A 23 -13.37 -7.28 -2.88
C ALA A 23 -13.68 -6.85 -1.43
N ARG A 24 -12.75 -7.06 -0.51
CA ARG A 24 -12.85 -6.55 0.86
C ARG A 24 -12.56 -5.05 0.94
N ALA A 25 -11.55 -4.59 0.23
CA ALA A 25 -11.12 -3.19 0.28
C ALA A 25 -12.19 -2.22 -0.24
N VAL A 26 -12.85 -2.54 -1.35
CA VAL A 26 -13.89 -1.68 -1.96
C VAL A 26 -15.11 -1.44 -1.06
N ARG A 27 -15.29 -2.29 -0.04
CA ARG A 27 -16.38 -2.15 0.94
C ARG A 27 -16.01 -1.31 2.16
N ARG A 28 -14.73 -0.92 2.29
CA ARG A 28 -14.28 -0.11 3.42
C ARG A 28 -14.70 1.35 3.24
N PRO A 29 -15.20 1.99 4.29
CA PRO A 29 -15.45 3.43 4.26
C PRO A 29 -14.17 4.19 3.87
N GLY A 30 -14.29 5.17 3.00
CA GLY A 30 -13.14 5.95 2.53
C GLY A 30 -12.21 5.22 1.55
N PHE A 31 -12.65 4.10 0.96
CA PHE A 31 -11.91 3.46 -0.13
C PHE A 31 -11.72 4.43 -1.31
N GLU A 32 -10.50 4.55 -1.77
CA GLU A 32 -10.13 5.34 -2.94
C GLU A 32 -9.27 4.53 -3.89
N VAL A 33 -9.44 4.79 -5.18
CA VAL A 33 -8.67 4.14 -6.25
C VAL A 33 -8.32 5.14 -7.32
N ALA A 34 -7.10 5.04 -7.86
CA ALA A 34 -6.67 5.80 -9.03
C ALA A 34 -6.11 4.85 -10.09
N PHE A 35 -6.28 5.25 -11.35
CA PHE A 35 -5.85 4.48 -12.51
C PHE A 35 -4.93 5.31 -13.40
N ALA A 36 -3.96 4.65 -14.04
CA ALA A 36 -3.13 5.21 -15.08
C ALA A 36 -3.43 4.51 -16.42
N SER A 37 -3.63 5.30 -17.46
CA SER A 37 -3.83 4.82 -18.83
C SER A 37 -2.88 5.52 -19.79
N VAL A 38 -2.39 4.81 -20.79
CA VAL A 38 -1.47 5.35 -21.81
C VAL A 38 -1.98 4.97 -23.20
N GLY A 39 -2.44 5.97 -23.97
CA GLY A 39 -2.85 5.81 -25.37
C GLY A 39 -3.61 4.51 -25.63
N ASP A 40 -3.23 3.81 -26.69
CA ASP A 40 -3.84 2.54 -27.10
C ASP A 40 -3.49 1.35 -26.17
N ALA A 41 -2.49 1.49 -25.29
CA ALA A 41 -2.15 0.47 -24.30
C ALA A 41 -3.23 0.32 -23.20
N GLY A 42 -4.13 1.28 -23.09
CA GLY A 42 -5.21 1.29 -22.10
C GLY A 42 -4.68 1.37 -20.68
N LEU A 43 -5.28 0.62 -19.76
CA LEU A 43 -4.91 0.60 -18.35
C LEU A 43 -3.50 0.02 -18.13
N VAL A 44 -2.58 0.82 -17.60
CA VAL A 44 -1.18 0.44 -17.37
C VAL A 44 -0.80 0.41 -15.89
N GLY A 45 -1.60 1.00 -15.00
CA GLY A 45 -1.36 0.97 -13.57
C GLY A 45 -2.60 1.33 -12.76
N PHE A 46 -2.58 0.95 -11.48
CA PHE A 46 -3.58 1.36 -10.49
C PHE A 46 -2.97 1.45 -9.10
N VAL A 47 -3.62 2.18 -8.24
CA VAL A 47 -3.32 2.27 -6.82
C VAL A 47 -4.64 2.37 -6.07
N PHE A 48 -4.75 1.73 -4.90
CA PHE A 48 -5.90 1.95 -4.02
C PHE A 48 -5.51 1.88 -2.55
N GLY A 49 -6.38 2.46 -1.74
CA GLY A 49 -6.22 2.48 -0.31
C GLY A 49 -7.49 2.83 0.43
N TYR A 50 -7.39 2.90 1.75
CA TYR A 50 -8.49 3.20 2.66
C TYR A 50 -7.94 3.66 4.02
N PRO A 51 -8.68 4.49 4.78
CA PRO A 51 -8.30 4.84 6.15
C PRO A 51 -8.48 3.65 7.10
N LEU A 52 -7.64 3.55 8.12
CA LEU A 52 -7.86 2.64 9.24
C LEU A 52 -9.03 3.14 10.08
N PRO A 53 -9.95 2.26 10.49
CA PRO A 53 -11.07 2.66 11.33
C PRO A 53 -10.60 3.04 12.76
N ALA A 54 -11.40 3.83 13.45
CA ALA A 54 -11.16 4.12 14.85
C ALA A 54 -11.10 2.82 15.67
N GLY A 55 -10.09 2.72 16.53
CA GLY A 55 -9.89 1.54 17.39
C GLY A 55 -9.39 0.29 16.64
N ASP A 56 -8.88 0.41 15.41
CA ASP A 56 -8.22 -0.72 14.75
C ASP A 56 -7.06 -1.22 15.59
N THR A 57 -7.06 -2.51 15.88
CA THR A 57 -6.02 -3.20 16.66
C THR A 57 -5.25 -4.23 15.82
N HIS A 58 -5.67 -4.46 14.58
CA HIS A 58 -5.13 -5.54 13.75
C HIS A 58 -3.91 -5.11 12.93
N TRP A 59 -3.94 -3.91 12.36
CA TRP A 59 -2.87 -3.46 11.47
C TRP A 59 -1.50 -3.46 12.12
N TRP A 60 -1.41 -3.00 13.37
CA TRP A 60 -0.17 -2.89 14.14
C TRP A 60 0.08 -4.07 15.09
N ALA A 61 -0.77 -5.12 15.04
CA ALA A 61 -0.69 -6.24 15.96
C ALA A 61 0.65 -6.98 15.85
N GLY A 62 1.36 -7.08 16.96
CA GLY A 62 2.66 -7.77 17.00
C GLY A 62 3.81 -7.01 16.36
N LEU A 63 3.68 -5.71 16.11
CA LEU A 63 4.75 -4.87 15.54
C LEU A 63 6.03 -4.97 16.38
N ARG A 64 7.14 -5.24 15.71
CA ARG A 64 8.48 -5.29 16.32
C ARG A 64 9.48 -4.47 15.48
N PRO A 65 10.38 -3.70 16.13
CA PRO A 65 10.45 -3.45 17.58
C PRO A 65 9.15 -2.83 18.10
N GLU A 66 8.88 -3.01 19.41
CA GLU A 66 7.68 -2.44 20.05
C GLU A 66 7.65 -0.92 19.87
N PRO A 67 6.58 -0.37 19.31
CA PRO A 67 6.53 1.05 19.03
C PRO A 67 6.33 1.89 20.29
N ALA A 68 6.60 3.18 20.20
CA ALA A 68 6.33 4.13 21.27
C ALA A 68 4.83 4.12 21.66
N ALA A 69 4.56 4.45 22.92
CA ALA A 69 3.19 4.55 23.42
C ALA A 69 2.32 5.47 22.55
N GLY A 70 1.13 5.03 22.21
CA GLY A 70 0.18 5.78 21.38
C GLY A 70 0.44 5.66 19.85
N PHE A 71 1.55 5.07 19.41
CA PHE A 71 1.84 4.91 17.98
C PHE A 71 0.74 4.11 17.24
N ALA A 72 0.29 3.01 17.82
CA ALA A 72 -0.71 2.11 17.24
C ALA A 72 -2.18 2.54 17.49
N VAL A 73 -2.41 3.69 18.11
CA VAL A 73 -3.78 4.20 18.37
C VAL A 73 -4.35 4.79 17.10
N GLU A 74 -5.47 4.25 16.63
CA GLU A 74 -6.17 4.71 15.44
C GLU A 74 -7.47 5.43 15.78
N THR A 75 -7.69 6.58 15.13
CA THR A 75 -8.82 7.48 15.40
C THR A 75 -9.89 7.47 14.29
N GLY A 76 -9.64 6.74 13.21
CA GLY A 76 -10.49 6.76 12.01
C GLY A 76 -10.09 7.83 10.98
N SER A 77 -9.23 8.77 11.38
CA SER A 77 -8.70 9.84 10.51
C SER A 77 -7.18 10.03 10.65
N ARG A 78 -6.50 9.08 11.30
CA ARG A 78 -5.08 9.20 11.58
C ARG A 78 -4.20 8.56 10.52
N THR A 79 -4.55 7.36 10.09
CA THR A 79 -3.71 6.55 9.21
C THR A 79 -4.47 6.10 7.96
N PHE A 80 -3.91 6.37 6.79
CA PHE A 80 -4.36 5.84 5.51
C PHE A 80 -3.50 4.66 5.08
N VAL A 81 -4.11 3.55 4.68
CA VAL A 81 -3.42 2.38 4.13
C VAL A 81 -3.32 2.53 2.62
N LEU A 82 -2.10 2.60 2.08
CA LEU A 82 -1.84 2.31 0.68
C LEU A 82 -1.83 0.78 0.53
N ALA A 83 -2.96 0.22 0.11
CA ALA A 83 -3.18 -1.22 0.14
C ALA A 83 -2.56 -1.96 -1.05
N GLU A 84 -2.55 -1.34 -2.23
CA GLU A 84 -1.97 -1.93 -3.44
C GLU A 84 -1.55 -0.83 -4.41
N ILE A 85 -0.41 -1.00 -5.06
CA ILE A 85 0.06 -0.17 -6.18
C ILE A 85 0.74 -1.06 -7.20
N GLU A 86 0.21 -1.06 -8.43
CA GLU A 86 0.68 -1.94 -9.47
C GLU A 86 0.83 -1.23 -10.81
N VAL A 87 1.92 -1.54 -11.49
CA VAL A 87 2.22 -1.04 -12.85
C VAL A 87 2.61 -2.21 -13.73
N ARG A 88 2.00 -2.30 -14.92
CA ARG A 88 2.35 -3.32 -15.92
C ARG A 88 3.85 -3.31 -16.20
N ARG A 89 4.44 -4.48 -16.37
CA ARG A 89 5.90 -4.66 -16.53
C ARG A 89 6.51 -3.71 -17.57
N ALA A 90 5.88 -3.57 -18.72
CA ALA A 90 6.36 -2.72 -19.80
C ALA A 90 6.42 -1.22 -19.43
N PHE A 91 5.72 -0.81 -18.38
CA PHE A 91 5.63 0.58 -17.91
C PHE A 91 6.32 0.82 -16.57
N GLN A 92 6.95 -0.21 -15.98
CA GLN A 92 7.74 -0.05 -14.76
C GLN A 92 9.00 0.78 -15.05
N GLY A 93 9.42 1.59 -14.07
CA GLY A 93 10.58 2.47 -14.21
C GLY A 93 10.31 3.77 -15.01
N SER A 94 9.10 3.96 -15.57
CA SER A 94 8.71 5.15 -16.33
C SER A 94 8.11 6.30 -15.49
N GLY A 95 8.06 6.13 -14.15
CA GLY A 95 7.48 7.13 -13.25
C GLY A 95 5.98 6.96 -12.97
N VAL A 96 5.27 6.07 -13.67
CA VAL A 96 3.83 5.83 -13.47
C VAL A 96 3.50 5.46 -12.03
N GLY A 97 4.29 4.57 -11.40
CA GLY A 97 4.08 4.19 -10.00
C GLY A 97 4.19 5.37 -9.06
N ARG A 98 5.16 6.26 -9.26
CA ARG A 98 5.31 7.47 -8.47
C ARG A 98 4.14 8.43 -8.64
N GLN A 99 3.67 8.63 -9.86
CA GLN A 99 2.51 9.48 -10.13
C GLN A 99 1.24 8.94 -9.46
N LEU A 100 1.00 7.64 -9.54
CA LEU A 100 -0.12 6.99 -8.85
C LEU A 100 -0.04 7.15 -7.33
N HIS A 101 1.14 6.92 -6.76
CA HIS A 101 1.41 7.12 -5.34
C HIS A 101 1.10 8.56 -4.91
N ASP A 102 1.64 9.54 -5.63
CA ASP A 102 1.44 10.95 -5.30
C ASP A 102 -0.03 11.38 -5.49
N LEU A 103 -0.70 10.86 -6.52
CA LEU A 103 -2.12 11.13 -6.77
C LEU A 103 -3.01 10.62 -5.61
N LEU A 104 -2.71 9.43 -5.08
CA LEU A 104 -3.49 8.85 -3.98
C LEU A 104 -3.24 9.57 -2.65
N LEU A 105 -2.00 10.02 -2.38
CA LEU A 105 -1.59 10.47 -1.06
C LEU A 105 -1.52 11.99 -0.89
N THR A 106 -1.38 12.76 -1.98
CA THR A 106 -1.27 14.22 -1.87
C THR A 106 -2.60 14.86 -1.50
N GLY A 107 -2.58 15.70 -0.46
CA GLY A 107 -3.77 16.43 -0.01
C GLY A 107 -4.73 15.65 0.88
N ARG A 108 -4.35 14.44 1.29
CA ARG A 108 -5.13 13.66 2.26
C ARG A 108 -5.16 14.31 3.64
N PRO A 109 -6.30 14.20 4.36
CA PRO A 109 -6.45 14.80 5.68
C PRO A 109 -5.79 14.00 6.81
N GLU A 110 -5.43 12.73 6.59
CA GLU A 110 -4.81 11.88 7.60
C GLU A 110 -3.41 12.36 7.97
N GLU A 111 -2.94 12.05 9.18
CA GLU A 111 -1.61 12.45 9.65
C GLU A 111 -0.49 11.70 8.90
N ARG A 112 -0.75 10.43 8.59
CA ARG A 112 0.23 9.53 7.98
C ARG A 112 -0.42 8.51 7.04
N ALA A 113 0.41 7.92 6.17
CA ALA A 113 0.05 6.69 5.45
C ALA A 113 0.92 5.52 5.90
N THR A 114 0.43 4.31 5.67
CA THR A 114 1.13 3.04 5.93
C THR A 114 0.95 2.08 4.77
N LEU A 115 1.88 1.16 4.62
CA LEU A 115 1.81 0.04 3.68
C LEU A 115 2.54 -1.17 4.25
N ALA A 116 2.20 -2.36 3.74
CA ALA A 116 2.82 -3.62 4.12
C ALA A 116 3.57 -4.22 2.92
N VAL A 117 4.79 -4.67 3.14
CA VAL A 117 5.67 -5.24 2.11
C VAL A 117 6.20 -6.58 2.55
N ASN A 118 6.34 -7.52 1.62
CA ASN A 118 7.10 -8.74 1.86
C ASN A 118 8.54 -8.38 2.30
N PRO A 119 9.02 -8.92 3.44
CA PRO A 119 10.35 -8.62 3.96
C PRO A 119 11.51 -8.91 2.98
N THR A 120 11.30 -9.82 2.03
CA THR A 120 12.31 -10.20 1.02
C THR A 120 12.20 -9.41 -0.29
N ALA A 121 11.31 -8.42 -0.38
CA ALA A 121 11.10 -7.62 -1.58
C ALA A 121 12.03 -6.40 -1.64
N ASP A 122 13.35 -6.62 -1.74
CA ASP A 122 14.39 -5.57 -1.69
C ASP A 122 14.14 -4.42 -2.64
N ARG A 123 13.67 -4.71 -3.86
CA ARG A 123 13.35 -3.67 -4.86
C ARG A 123 12.22 -2.75 -4.38
N SER A 124 11.16 -3.31 -3.81
CA SER A 124 10.04 -2.54 -3.27
C SER A 124 10.48 -1.69 -2.09
N HIS A 125 11.29 -2.26 -1.19
CA HIS A 125 11.89 -1.53 -0.07
C HIS A 125 12.71 -0.32 -0.55
N ALA A 126 13.58 -0.51 -1.54
CA ALA A 126 14.39 0.57 -2.12
C ALA A 126 13.51 1.67 -2.73
N ILE A 127 12.47 1.30 -3.46
CA ILE A 127 11.52 2.24 -4.06
C ILE A 127 10.81 3.07 -2.97
N TYR A 128 10.21 2.42 -1.97
CA TYR A 128 9.49 3.14 -0.92
C TYR A 128 10.41 4.06 -0.11
N ARG A 129 11.61 3.59 0.26
CA ARG A 129 12.61 4.47 0.92
C ARG A 129 12.97 5.68 0.06
N SER A 130 13.14 5.51 -1.26
CA SER A 130 13.41 6.62 -2.18
C SER A 130 12.25 7.63 -2.27
N TRP A 131 11.03 7.20 -1.94
CA TRP A 131 9.84 8.05 -1.88
C TRP A 131 9.63 8.71 -0.51
N GLY A 132 10.47 8.40 0.47
CA GLY A 132 10.44 9.00 1.80
C GLY A 132 9.68 8.18 2.84
N TRP A 133 9.38 6.92 2.53
CA TRP A 133 8.81 6.01 3.51
C TRP A 133 9.87 5.50 4.49
N GLU A 134 9.50 5.36 5.75
CA GLU A 134 10.34 4.85 6.82
C GLU A 134 9.80 3.51 7.31
N LEU A 135 10.70 2.58 7.62
CA LEU A 135 10.34 1.29 8.19
C LEU A 135 9.89 1.48 9.64
N ALA A 136 8.64 1.17 9.92
CA ALA A 136 8.10 1.18 11.29
C ALA A 136 8.47 -0.09 12.06
N GLY A 137 8.60 -1.22 11.37
CA GLY A 137 8.91 -2.51 11.94
C GLY A 137 8.27 -3.64 11.16
N GLN A 138 8.26 -4.83 11.76
CA GLN A 138 7.70 -6.03 11.16
C GLN A 138 6.54 -6.57 12.00
N VAL A 139 5.50 -7.06 11.34
CA VAL A 139 4.39 -7.79 11.96
C VAL A 139 4.32 -9.22 11.45
N PRO A 140 3.82 -10.18 12.27
CA PRO A 140 3.55 -11.53 11.79
C PRO A 140 2.41 -11.51 10.78
N GLY A 141 2.46 -12.39 9.78
CA GLY A 141 1.34 -12.68 8.91
C GLY A 141 0.22 -13.39 9.66
N SER A 142 -1.00 -13.18 9.23
CA SER A 142 -2.18 -13.85 9.77
C SER A 142 -2.43 -15.19 9.06
N SER A 143 -3.23 -16.06 9.68
CA SER A 143 -3.67 -17.31 9.05
C SER A 143 -4.39 -17.01 7.73
N GLY A 144 -3.86 -17.57 6.63
CA GLY A 144 -4.38 -17.34 5.29
C GLY A 144 -3.68 -16.21 4.50
N ASP A 145 -2.77 -15.47 5.12
CA ASP A 145 -1.91 -14.54 4.40
C ASP A 145 -0.96 -15.27 3.44
N TYR A 146 -0.46 -14.52 2.46
CA TYR A 146 0.48 -15.07 1.49
C TYR A 146 1.90 -15.21 2.05
N PHE A 147 2.28 -14.35 3.01
CA PHE A 147 3.57 -14.32 3.66
C PHE A 147 3.45 -14.50 5.17
N ASP A 148 4.50 -15.09 5.78
CA ASP A 148 4.56 -15.32 7.23
C ASP A 148 4.82 -14.05 8.03
N ALA A 149 5.28 -12.98 7.39
CA ALA A 149 5.55 -11.68 7.99
C ALA A 149 5.44 -10.56 6.95
N TYR A 150 5.26 -9.34 7.44
CA TYR A 150 5.26 -8.11 6.63
C TYR A 150 6.05 -7.01 7.30
N ASP A 151 6.87 -6.32 6.52
CA ASP A 151 7.48 -5.06 6.93
C ASP A 151 6.50 -3.93 6.72
N LEU A 152 6.19 -3.19 7.79
CA LEU A 152 5.32 -2.04 7.75
C LEU A 152 6.14 -0.76 7.56
N PHE A 153 5.78 0.01 6.56
CA PHE A 153 6.33 1.33 6.30
C PHE A 153 5.31 2.42 6.65
N VAL A 154 5.81 3.58 7.05
CA VAL A 154 5.01 4.76 7.32
C VAL A 154 5.60 5.98 6.62
N ILE A 155 4.74 6.94 6.26
CA ILE A 155 5.14 8.25 5.76
C ILE A 155 4.22 9.32 6.35
N SER A 156 4.78 10.46 6.76
CA SER A 156 3.98 11.62 7.17
C SER A 156 3.35 12.29 5.95
N LEU A 157 2.04 12.46 5.95
CA LEU A 157 1.31 13.09 4.84
C LEU A 157 1.49 14.60 4.81
N GLY A 158 1.74 15.24 5.95
CA GLY A 158 2.12 16.65 6.01
C GLY A 158 3.41 16.96 5.25
N SER A 159 4.35 16.01 5.18
CA SER A 159 5.60 16.17 4.42
C SER A 159 5.42 16.09 2.91
N LEU A 160 4.33 15.51 2.42
CA LEU A 160 4.02 15.42 0.99
C LEU A 160 3.34 16.70 0.47
N ALA A 161 2.64 17.43 1.30
CA ALA A 161 1.97 18.68 0.93
C ALA A 161 2.94 19.80 0.50
N GLY A 162 4.19 19.77 0.96
CA GLY A 162 5.23 20.75 0.64
C GLY A 162 6.07 20.46 -0.62
N ARG A 163 5.80 19.39 -1.34
CA ARG A 163 6.57 18.96 -2.54
C ARG A 163 5.90 19.33 -3.88
N ARG A 164 5.27 20.50 -3.94
CA ARG A 164 4.76 21.05 -5.21
C ARG A 164 5.82 21.88 -5.91
#